data_1bb59088873b4f975501b876a785e780
#
_entry.id   1bb59088873b4f975501b876a785e780
#
_cell.length_a   1.000
_cell.length_b   1.000
_cell.length_c   1.000
_cell.angle_alpha   90.00
_cell.angle_beta   90.00
_cell.angle_gamma   90.00
#
_symmetry.space_group_name_H-M   'P 1'
#
loop_
_entity.id
_entity.type
_entity.pdbx_description
1 polymer ?
#
loop_
_entity_poly.entity_id
_entity_poly.type
_entity_poly.pdbx_seq_one_letter_code
_entity_poly.pdbx_strand_id
1 'polypeptide(L)'
;MDYIITYLYTHELYIVMKVQAFAAHQPGGKLENFEYELGSLKPDEVEIDVEYCGICHSDLHMLKNDWGFTRYPFVPGHEIIGKVTDIGSAVTHLQLGQYVGLGWRARSCLVCDQCLSGHHNRCLKGQDVIVGRHGGYANKVRCQALWAFPLPKNVNVKSAGPLFCGGITVFNPIIQNNIKSTDHVAVVGIGGLGHMAIKFLDSWGCEVTAISTNPEKEREAQEFGADHFINTKNADALKPYSNRFDMVMVTANVDLNWDSYIKTLRPGGRLHIVGAASEVNAAIFPLISGEKSIGGSPIGGPADILKMLDFCNRHGIEPVIEEFPISDVNEAIAHLAAGKARYRIVLRNDFK
;
A
#
# COMPACT_ATOMS: atom_id res chain seq x y z
N MET A 1 -30.62 64.18 -11.75
CA MET A 1 -30.52 63.14 -10.66
C MET A 1 -29.86 61.94 -11.29
N ASP A 2 -28.54 61.94 -11.32
CA ASP A 2 -27.74 60.90 -11.98
C ASP A 2 -27.40 59.83 -11.00
N TYR A 3 -27.92 58.63 -11.26
CA TYR A 3 -27.52 57.43 -10.49
C TYR A 3 -26.23 56.86 -11.07
N ILE A 4 -25.13 57.06 -10.33
CA ILE A 4 -23.88 56.34 -10.57
C ILE A 4 -24.03 54.93 -10.05
N ILE A 5 -24.07 53.94 -10.96
CA ILE A 5 -24.01 52.53 -10.61
C ILE A 5 -22.54 52.18 -10.43
N THR A 6 -22.09 52.03 -9.17
CA THR A 6 -20.77 51.52 -8.83
C THR A 6 -20.76 49.99 -8.91
N TYR A 7 -20.16 49.45 -9.94
CA TYR A 7 -19.87 48.00 -9.98
C TYR A 7 -18.73 47.70 -8.99
N LEU A 8 -19.09 47.13 -7.88
CA LEU A 8 -18.15 46.46 -6.96
C LEU A 8 -17.73 45.14 -7.59
N TYR A 9 -16.56 45.07 -8.19
CA TYR A 9 -15.87 43.83 -8.46
C TYR A 9 -15.43 43.24 -7.10
N THR A 10 -16.09 42.20 -6.65
CA THR A 10 -15.58 41.38 -5.55
C THR A 10 -14.36 40.62 -6.06
N HIS A 11 -13.17 41.15 -5.79
CA HIS A 11 -11.94 40.36 -5.85
C HIS A 11 -12.00 39.33 -4.72
N GLU A 12 -12.47 38.13 -5.00
CA GLU A 12 -12.14 36.98 -4.19
C GLU A 12 -10.61 36.84 -4.23
N LEU A 13 -9.96 37.11 -3.12
CA LEU A 13 -8.56 36.80 -2.90
C LEU A 13 -8.44 35.25 -2.91
N TYR A 14 -8.13 34.67 -4.07
CA TYR A 14 -7.74 33.30 -4.15
C TYR A 14 -6.40 33.15 -3.44
N ILE A 15 -6.41 32.63 -2.21
CA ILE A 15 -5.18 32.21 -1.54
C ILE A 15 -4.70 30.97 -2.28
N VAL A 16 -3.75 31.18 -3.18
CA VAL A 16 -3.10 30.06 -3.89
C VAL A 16 -2.09 29.45 -2.92
N MET A 17 -2.38 28.23 -2.48
CA MET A 17 -1.52 27.53 -1.56
C MET A 17 -0.43 26.80 -2.35
N LYS A 18 0.83 27.21 -2.13
CA LYS A 18 2.00 26.52 -2.66
C LYS A 18 2.31 25.27 -1.85
N VAL A 19 2.57 24.17 -2.54
CA VAL A 19 3.02 22.92 -1.98
C VAL A 19 4.49 22.71 -2.30
N GLN A 20 5.29 22.44 -1.28
CA GLN A 20 6.68 22.03 -1.42
C GLN A 20 6.73 20.51 -1.57
N ALA A 21 7.53 20.01 -2.50
CA ALA A 21 7.63 18.59 -2.83
C ALA A 21 9.01 18.23 -3.36
N PHE A 22 9.25 16.93 -3.47
CA PHE A 22 10.35 16.38 -4.24
C PHE A 22 9.80 15.71 -5.51
N ALA A 23 10.28 16.12 -6.69
CA ALA A 23 9.83 15.59 -7.97
C ALA A 23 10.99 15.13 -8.86
N ALA A 24 10.74 14.10 -9.67
CA ALA A 24 11.59 13.75 -10.80
C ALA A 24 11.01 14.37 -12.08
N HIS A 25 11.89 14.88 -12.96
CA HIS A 25 11.49 15.52 -14.20
C HIS A 25 11.57 14.59 -15.43
N GLN A 26 12.14 13.39 -15.25
CA GLN A 26 12.30 12.38 -16.30
C GLN A 26 12.40 10.97 -15.70
N PRO A 27 12.21 9.89 -16.48
CA PRO A 27 12.35 8.53 -16.01
C PRO A 27 13.72 8.27 -15.36
N GLY A 28 13.71 7.73 -14.14
CA GLY A 28 14.91 7.43 -13.35
C GLY A 28 15.69 8.66 -12.88
N GLY A 29 15.15 9.87 -13.05
CA GLY A 29 15.75 11.12 -12.59
C GLY A 29 15.85 11.18 -11.06
N LYS A 30 16.79 12.00 -10.56
CA LYS A 30 16.82 12.34 -9.13
C LYS A 30 15.58 13.14 -8.76
N LEU A 31 15.15 12.98 -7.51
CA LEU A 31 14.12 13.81 -6.92
C LEU A 31 14.75 15.14 -6.49
N GLU A 32 14.22 16.24 -7.00
CA GLU A 32 14.68 17.62 -6.77
C GLU A 32 13.54 18.43 -6.14
N ASN A 33 13.88 19.54 -5.47
CA ASN A 33 12.89 20.46 -4.92
C ASN A 33 11.94 20.92 -6.03
N PHE A 34 10.67 20.83 -5.76
CA PHE A 34 9.59 21.17 -6.69
C PHE A 34 8.46 21.88 -5.94
N GLU A 35 7.91 22.90 -6.54
CA GLU A 35 6.73 23.60 -6.01
C GLU A 35 5.59 23.52 -7.01
N TYR A 36 4.37 23.35 -6.50
CA TYR A 36 3.16 23.41 -7.29
C TYR A 36 2.01 24.02 -6.50
N GLU A 37 0.94 24.36 -7.17
CA GLU A 37 -0.23 24.99 -6.59
C GLU A 37 -1.38 23.99 -6.53
N LEU A 38 -2.04 23.94 -5.37
CA LEU A 38 -3.33 23.29 -5.23
C LEU A 38 -4.43 24.31 -5.50
N GLY A 39 -5.31 24.03 -6.46
CA GLY A 39 -6.50 24.83 -6.72
C GLY A 39 -7.46 24.87 -5.53
N SER A 40 -8.70 25.30 -5.72
CA SER A 40 -9.73 25.30 -4.67
C SER A 40 -10.03 23.87 -4.17
N LEU A 41 -10.23 23.71 -2.86
CA LEU A 41 -10.66 22.46 -2.25
C LEU A 41 -12.08 22.12 -2.71
N LYS A 42 -12.30 20.89 -3.20
CA LYS A 42 -13.64 20.46 -3.61
C LYS A 42 -14.50 20.10 -2.40
N PRO A 43 -15.85 20.19 -2.54
CA PRO A 43 -16.75 19.92 -1.41
C PRO A 43 -16.56 18.55 -0.75
N ASP A 44 -16.12 17.52 -1.48
CA ASP A 44 -15.92 16.16 -1.02
C ASP A 44 -14.47 15.79 -0.71
N GLU A 45 -13.57 16.79 -0.71
CA GLU A 45 -12.13 16.61 -0.49
C GLU A 45 -11.70 17.04 0.91
N VAL A 46 -10.55 16.53 1.33
CA VAL A 46 -9.79 17.00 2.49
C VAL A 46 -8.36 17.30 2.09
N GLU A 47 -7.78 18.27 2.77
CA GLU A 47 -6.36 18.57 2.71
C GLU A 47 -5.65 17.97 3.93
N ILE A 48 -4.48 17.42 3.70
CA ILE A 48 -3.68 16.72 4.71
C ILE A 48 -2.28 17.30 4.70
N ASP A 49 -1.83 17.83 5.83
CA ASP A 49 -0.42 18.12 6.09
C ASP A 49 0.31 16.80 6.31
N VAL A 50 1.26 16.49 5.44
CA VAL A 50 1.99 15.23 5.47
C VAL A 50 3.07 15.29 6.56
N GLU A 51 3.03 14.36 7.51
CA GLU A 51 4.08 14.21 8.52
C GLU A 51 5.03 13.05 8.18
N TYR A 52 4.48 11.94 7.62
CA TYR A 52 5.25 10.77 7.23
C TYR A 52 4.74 10.22 5.89
N CYS A 53 5.65 9.69 5.09
CA CYS A 53 5.31 8.98 3.86
C CYS A 53 6.23 7.78 3.66
N GLY A 54 5.65 6.59 3.51
CA GLY A 54 6.43 5.37 3.23
C GLY A 54 6.96 5.33 1.80
N ILE A 55 8.06 4.58 1.60
CA ILE A 55 8.61 4.25 0.29
C ILE A 55 8.25 2.82 -0.08
N CYS A 56 7.65 2.63 -1.24
CA CYS A 56 7.29 1.34 -1.81
C CYS A 56 8.05 1.07 -3.12
N HIS A 57 8.19 -0.20 -3.50
CA HIS A 57 8.69 -0.55 -4.84
C HIS A 57 7.83 0.03 -5.96
N SER A 58 6.53 0.25 -5.73
CA SER A 58 5.67 0.93 -6.70
C SER A 58 6.12 2.36 -7.00
N ASP A 59 6.67 3.08 -6.00
CA ASP A 59 7.25 4.41 -6.23
C ASP A 59 8.49 4.33 -7.13
N LEU A 60 9.32 3.28 -6.97
CA LEU A 60 10.49 3.05 -7.82
C LEU A 60 10.09 2.70 -9.26
N HIS A 61 9.07 1.83 -9.44
CA HIS A 61 8.56 1.48 -10.77
C HIS A 61 7.96 2.69 -11.47
N MET A 62 7.18 3.50 -10.75
CA MET A 62 6.65 4.76 -11.28
C MET A 62 7.77 5.76 -11.60
N LEU A 63 8.76 5.90 -10.71
CA LEU A 63 9.91 6.79 -10.92
C LEU A 63 10.70 6.44 -12.19
N LYS A 64 10.87 5.14 -12.48
CA LYS A 64 11.54 4.63 -13.68
C LYS A 64 10.64 4.56 -14.91
N ASN A 65 9.33 4.73 -14.73
CA ASN A 65 8.30 4.51 -15.75
C ASN A 65 8.25 3.06 -16.28
N ASP A 66 8.55 2.08 -15.42
CA ASP A 66 8.55 0.66 -15.80
C ASP A 66 7.16 0.20 -16.29
N TRP A 67 6.08 0.84 -15.83
CA TRP A 67 4.69 0.54 -16.22
C TRP A 67 4.20 1.37 -17.43
N GLY A 68 4.98 2.33 -17.93
CA GLY A 68 4.71 3.07 -19.17
C GLY A 68 3.65 4.18 -19.07
N PHE A 69 3.18 4.55 -17.88
CA PHE A 69 2.12 5.54 -17.70
C PHE A 69 2.44 6.68 -16.72
N THR A 70 3.69 6.79 -16.27
CA THR A 70 4.11 7.89 -15.39
C THR A 70 4.14 9.21 -16.15
N ARG A 71 3.64 10.27 -15.52
CA ARG A 71 3.71 11.65 -16.03
C ARG A 71 4.72 12.45 -15.21
N TYR A 72 5.54 13.24 -15.89
CA TYR A 72 6.54 14.10 -15.28
C TYR A 72 6.15 15.58 -15.40
N PRO A 73 6.48 16.46 -14.40
CA PRO A 73 7.18 16.15 -13.17
C PRO A 73 6.38 15.19 -12.30
N PHE A 74 7.08 14.20 -11.71
CA PHE A 74 6.48 13.12 -10.92
C PHE A 74 6.87 13.27 -9.45
N VAL A 75 5.88 13.47 -8.58
CA VAL A 75 6.03 13.44 -7.12
C VAL A 75 5.56 12.08 -6.63
N PRO A 76 6.46 11.21 -6.11
CA PRO A 76 6.10 9.90 -5.56
C PRO A 76 5.37 9.99 -4.21
N GLY A 77 5.11 8.83 -3.61
CA GLY A 77 4.59 8.68 -2.25
C GLY A 77 3.10 8.41 -2.19
N HIS A 78 2.74 7.19 -1.79
CA HIS A 78 1.35 6.73 -1.66
C HIS A 78 1.12 5.98 -0.35
N GLU A 79 1.95 6.21 0.66
CA GLU A 79 1.86 5.64 2.01
C GLU A 79 1.88 6.78 3.03
N ILE A 80 0.86 7.62 3.00
CA ILE A 80 0.83 8.93 3.61
C ILE A 80 0.18 8.89 4.98
N ILE A 81 0.83 9.53 5.96
CA ILE A 81 0.28 9.84 7.28
C ILE A 81 0.41 11.34 7.52
N GLY A 82 -0.67 11.95 7.99
CA GLY A 82 -0.66 13.37 8.29
C GLY A 82 -1.91 13.84 9.02
N LYS A 83 -2.01 15.15 9.19
CA LYS A 83 -3.15 15.79 9.85
C LYS A 83 -4.05 16.48 8.86
N VAL A 84 -5.35 16.36 9.06
CA VAL A 84 -6.35 17.11 8.31
C VAL A 84 -6.23 18.60 8.64
N THR A 85 -5.97 19.43 7.63
CA THR A 85 -5.81 20.89 7.78
C THR A 85 -6.92 21.69 7.12
N ASP A 86 -7.65 21.12 6.15
CA ASP A 86 -8.82 21.73 5.55
C ASP A 86 -9.84 20.67 5.12
N ILE A 87 -11.12 21.03 5.15
CA ILE A 87 -12.26 20.12 4.96
C ILE A 87 -13.27 20.74 4.02
N GLY A 88 -13.57 20.04 2.92
CA GLY A 88 -14.60 20.43 1.97
C GLY A 88 -16.00 20.44 2.60
N SER A 89 -16.88 21.31 2.10
CA SER A 89 -18.19 21.60 2.70
C SER A 89 -19.15 20.40 2.80
N ALA A 90 -18.91 19.32 2.06
CA ALA A 90 -19.72 18.09 2.12
C ALA A 90 -19.10 16.99 3.01
N VAL A 91 -17.95 17.23 3.63
CA VAL A 91 -17.28 16.26 4.50
C VAL A 91 -17.81 16.39 5.93
N THR A 92 -18.33 15.31 6.50
CA THR A 92 -18.97 15.31 7.83
C THR A 92 -18.31 14.35 8.82
N HIS A 93 -17.42 13.48 8.38
CA HIS A 93 -16.88 12.36 9.18
C HIS A 93 -15.40 12.54 9.59
N LEU A 94 -14.78 13.65 9.21
CA LEU A 94 -13.42 14.02 9.58
C LEU A 94 -13.39 15.37 10.31
N GLN A 95 -12.35 15.59 11.10
CA GLN A 95 -12.16 16.80 11.87
C GLN A 95 -10.79 17.42 11.62
N LEU A 96 -10.68 18.74 11.71
CA LEU A 96 -9.39 19.45 11.65
C LEU A 96 -8.45 18.94 12.76
N GLY A 97 -7.19 18.77 12.43
CA GLY A 97 -6.16 18.25 13.33
C GLY A 97 -6.19 16.73 13.54
N GLN A 98 -7.17 16.01 12.98
CA GLN A 98 -7.26 14.56 13.09
C GLN A 98 -6.16 13.90 12.26
N TYR A 99 -5.46 12.91 12.85
CA TYR A 99 -4.53 12.06 12.13
C TYR A 99 -5.28 11.11 11.19
N VAL A 100 -4.84 11.09 9.94
CA VAL A 100 -5.38 10.21 8.90
C VAL A 100 -4.26 9.56 8.11
N GLY A 101 -4.56 8.42 7.51
CA GLY A 101 -3.74 7.76 6.52
C GLY A 101 -4.39 7.80 5.14
N LEU A 102 -3.57 7.90 4.10
CA LEU A 102 -3.98 7.87 2.70
C LEU A 102 -3.06 6.91 1.94
N GLY A 103 -3.65 5.95 1.24
CA GLY A 103 -2.94 4.94 0.48
C GLY A 103 -2.87 5.24 -1.02
N TRP A 104 -2.89 4.15 -1.82
CA TRP A 104 -2.79 4.21 -3.28
C TRP A 104 -3.92 4.99 -3.94
N ARG A 105 -5.17 4.80 -3.51
CA ARG A 105 -6.35 5.41 -4.12
C ARG A 105 -6.65 6.76 -3.49
N ALA A 106 -6.85 7.79 -4.33
CA ALA A 106 -7.21 9.15 -3.89
C ALA A 106 -8.69 9.47 -4.10
N ARG A 107 -9.37 8.82 -5.05
CA ARG A 107 -10.77 9.10 -5.39
C ARG A 107 -11.43 7.90 -6.07
N SER A 108 -12.72 7.73 -5.85
CA SER A 108 -13.59 6.82 -6.59
C SER A 108 -14.85 7.54 -7.05
N CYS A 109 -15.58 6.99 -8.05
CA CYS A 109 -16.70 7.70 -8.65
C CYS A 109 -18.01 7.64 -7.82
N LEU A 110 -18.09 6.76 -6.83
CA LEU A 110 -19.20 6.53 -5.89
C LEU A 110 -20.51 5.99 -6.51
N VAL A 111 -20.61 5.91 -7.83
CA VAL A 111 -21.88 5.62 -8.54
C VAL A 111 -21.82 4.41 -9.48
N CYS A 112 -20.65 3.82 -9.74
CA CYS A 112 -20.58 2.59 -10.52
C CYS A 112 -20.98 1.37 -9.67
N ASP A 113 -21.25 0.24 -10.33
CA ASP A 113 -21.61 -1.03 -9.69
C ASP A 113 -20.60 -1.46 -8.61
N GLN A 114 -19.31 -1.31 -8.87
CA GLN A 114 -18.24 -1.62 -7.91
C GLN A 114 -18.28 -0.70 -6.69
N CYS A 115 -18.51 0.60 -6.87
CA CYS A 115 -18.64 1.53 -5.76
C CYS A 115 -19.90 1.27 -4.95
N LEU A 116 -21.05 1.07 -5.61
CA LEU A 116 -22.33 0.83 -4.96
C LEU A 116 -22.34 -0.50 -4.19
N SER A 117 -21.52 -1.48 -4.59
CA SER A 117 -21.32 -2.75 -3.86
C SER A 117 -20.21 -2.71 -2.80
N GLY A 118 -19.61 -1.52 -2.52
CA GLY A 118 -18.57 -1.34 -1.50
C GLY A 118 -17.14 -1.62 -1.98
N HIS A 119 -16.96 -2.01 -3.24
CA HIS A 119 -15.66 -2.32 -3.83
C HIS A 119 -15.01 -1.11 -4.52
N HIS A 120 -14.89 -0.01 -3.81
CA HIS A 120 -14.35 1.26 -4.33
C HIS A 120 -12.93 1.14 -4.90
N ASN A 121 -12.12 0.21 -4.39
CA ASN A 121 -10.79 -0.13 -4.90
C ASN A 121 -10.80 -0.67 -6.35
N ARG A 122 -11.95 -1.21 -6.80
CA ARG A 122 -12.17 -1.74 -8.14
C ARG A 122 -12.81 -0.72 -9.09
N CYS A 123 -12.98 0.53 -8.68
CA CYS A 123 -13.58 1.58 -9.49
C CYS A 123 -12.70 1.92 -10.70
N LEU A 124 -13.18 1.64 -11.93
CA LEU A 124 -12.44 1.95 -13.16
C LEU A 124 -12.31 3.45 -13.46
N LYS A 125 -13.16 4.29 -12.84
CA LYS A 125 -13.08 5.77 -12.91
C LYS A 125 -12.36 6.35 -11.69
N GLY A 126 -11.70 5.51 -10.90
CA GLY A 126 -10.92 5.94 -9.73
C GLY A 126 -9.69 6.73 -10.14
N GLN A 127 -9.18 7.53 -9.20
CA GLN A 127 -7.91 8.24 -9.36
C GLN A 127 -6.95 7.77 -8.27
N ASP A 128 -5.74 7.47 -8.68
CA ASP A 128 -4.69 7.02 -7.78
C ASP A 128 -3.80 8.19 -7.35
N VAL A 129 -3.21 8.11 -6.16
CA VAL A 129 -2.46 9.22 -5.56
C VAL A 129 -1.26 9.64 -6.42
N ILE A 130 -0.56 8.65 -6.98
CA ILE A 130 0.66 8.92 -7.78
C ILE A 130 0.48 8.66 -9.29
N VAL A 131 -0.76 8.54 -9.78
CA VAL A 131 -1.04 8.36 -11.22
C VAL A 131 -1.72 9.59 -11.79
N GLY A 132 -0.98 10.42 -12.52
CA GLY A 132 -1.47 11.69 -13.05
C GLY A 132 -1.82 12.73 -11.98
N ARG A 133 -1.31 12.53 -10.76
CA ARG A 133 -1.41 13.40 -9.58
C ARG A 133 -0.04 13.44 -8.88
N HIS A 134 0.10 14.34 -7.91
CA HIS A 134 1.28 14.44 -7.05
C HIS A 134 1.04 13.70 -5.74
N GLY A 135 2.03 12.89 -5.34
CA GLY A 135 2.00 12.05 -4.15
C GLY A 135 2.48 12.74 -2.88
N GLY A 136 2.77 11.93 -1.88
CA GLY A 136 3.09 12.34 -0.52
C GLY A 136 4.54 12.72 -0.25
N TYR A 137 5.44 12.71 -1.27
CA TYR A 137 6.75 13.33 -1.08
C TYR A 137 6.62 14.84 -1.20
N ALA A 138 5.68 15.38 -0.43
CA ALA A 138 5.28 16.76 -0.39
C ALA A 138 4.87 17.14 1.05
N ASN A 139 4.79 18.42 1.35
CA ASN A 139 4.29 18.87 2.65
C ASN A 139 2.77 18.78 2.76
N LYS A 140 2.03 18.74 1.62
CA LYS A 140 0.57 18.65 1.59
C LYS A 140 0.09 17.75 0.47
N VAL A 141 -1.05 17.08 0.72
CA VAL A 141 -1.81 16.33 -0.29
C VAL A 141 -3.30 16.55 -0.13
N ARG A 142 -4.07 16.28 -1.20
CA ARG A 142 -5.53 16.28 -1.17
C ARG A 142 -6.09 14.99 -1.71
N CYS A 143 -7.20 14.53 -1.11
CA CYS A 143 -7.92 13.37 -1.60
C CYS A 143 -9.43 13.54 -1.32
N GLN A 144 -10.24 12.70 -1.95
CA GLN A 144 -11.63 12.54 -1.56
C GLN A 144 -11.68 12.00 -0.12
N ALA A 145 -12.48 12.61 0.75
CA ALA A 145 -12.53 12.31 2.17
C ALA A 145 -12.78 10.83 2.50
N LEU A 146 -13.46 10.09 1.61
CA LEU A 146 -13.64 8.63 1.72
C LEU A 146 -12.32 7.86 1.80
N TRP A 147 -11.24 8.40 1.26
CA TRP A 147 -9.93 7.76 1.19
C TRP A 147 -8.91 8.28 2.21
N ALA A 148 -9.34 9.21 3.08
CA ALA A 148 -8.60 9.64 4.25
C ALA A 148 -9.12 8.89 5.48
N PHE A 149 -8.32 7.95 6.00
CA PHE A 149 -8.74 7.02 7.06
C PHE A 149 -8.25 7.50 8.43
N PRO A 150 -9.16 7.79 9.39
CA PRO A 150 -8.76 8.10 10.76
C PRO A 150 -7.87 7.01 11.37
N LEU A 151 -6.75 7.42 11.97
CA LEU A 151 -5.89 6.48 12.68
C LEU A 151 -6.46 6.15 14.06
N PRO A 152 -6.58 4.87 14.44
CA PRO A 152 -6.88 4.46 15.81
C PRO A 152 -5.79 4.91 16.80
N LYS A 153 -6.16 5.12 18.07
CA LYS A 153 -5.27 5.70 19.10
C LYS A 153 -3.95 4.94 19.32
N ASN A 154 -3.99 3.61 19.23
CA ASN A 154 -2.83 2.77 19.49
C ASN A 154 -2.01 2.46 18.22
N VAL A 155 -2.42 2.97 17.06
CA VAL A 155 -1.64 2.85 15.83
C VAL A 155 -0.57 3.94 15.82
N ASN A 156 0.68 3.52 15.74
CA ASN A 156 1.82 4.43 15.76
C ASN A 156 1.90 5.23 14.45
N VAL A 157 1.74 6.54 14.53
CA VAL A 157 1.73 7.45 13.37
C VAL A 157 3.01 7.35 12.51
N LYS A 158 4.18 7.10 13.15
CA LYS A 158 5.45 7.01 12.43
C LYS A 158 5.53 5.79 11.53
N SER A 159 4.99 4.65 11.98
CA SER A 159 5.07 3.36 11.27
C SER A 159 3.83 3.04 10.45
N ALA A 160 2.74 3.82 10.57
CA ALA A 160 1.46 3.47 9.96
C ALA A 160 1.41 3.60 8.43
N GLY A 161 2.23 4.45 7.81
CA GLY A 161 2.21 4.68 6.36
C GLY A 161 2.16 3.39 5.53
N PRO A 162 3.09 2.45 5.72
CA PRO A 162 3.10 1.18 4.99
C PRO A 162 1.84 0.31 5.15
N LEU A 163 1.00 0.51 6.16
CA LEU A 163 -0.27 -0.20 6.31
C LEU A 163 -1.22 0.13 5.15
N PHE A 164 -1.19 1.35 4.62
CA PHE A 164 -2.09 1.83 3.57
C PHE A 164 -1.71 1.36 2.16
N CYS A 165 -0.56 0.69 2.01
CA CYS A 165 -0.16 0.01 0.78
C CYS A 165 0.12 -1.47 1.07
N GLY A 166 1.31 -1.78 1.60
CA GLY A 166 1.74 -3.15 1.84
C GLY A 166 0.84 -3.88 2.84
N GLY A 167 0.42 -3.24 3.93
CA GLY A 167 -0.45 -3.84 4.94
C GLY A 167 -1.78 -4.28 4.35
N ILE A 168 -2.53 -3.37 3.72
CA ILE A 168 -3.82 -3.72 3.12
C ILE A 168 -3.68 -4.69 1.95
N THR A 169 -2.56 -4.66 1.23
CA THR A 169 -2.29 -5.59 0.13
C THR A 169 -2.21 -7.04 0.61
N VAL A 170 -1.64 -7.30 1.78
CA VAL A 170 -1.53 -8.65 2.34
C VAL A 170 -2.68 -9.01 3.28
N PHE A 171 -3.37 -8.03 3.87
CA PHE A 171 -4.55 -8.25 4.70
C PHE A 171 -5.80 -8.58 3.86
N ASN A 172 -5.97 -7.91 2.73
CA ASN A 172 -7.11 -8.09 1.84
C ASN A 172 -7.30 -9.56 1.38
N PRO A 173 -6.26 -10.31 0.96
CA PRO A 173 -6.39 -11.73 0.62
C PRO A 173 -6.91 -12.61 1.76
N ILE A 174 -6.58 -12.31 3.00
CA ILE A 174 -7.06 -13.06 4.18
C ILE A 174 -8.58 -12.97 4.24
N ILE A 175 -9.13 -11.76 4.10
CA ILE A 175 -10.59 -11.54 4.11
C ILE A 175 -11.25 -12.10 2.85
N GLN A 176 -10.73 -11.76 1.66
CA GLN A 176 -11.37 -12.11 0.39
C GLN A 176 -11.41 -13.61 0.12
N ASN A 177 -10.43 -14.36 0.62
CA ASN A 177 -10.38 -15.81 0.46
C ASN A 177 -10.96 -16.55 1.67
N ASN A 178 -11.57 -15.83 2.62
CA ASN A 178 -12.18 -16.39 3.82
C ASN A 178 -11.24 -17.33 4.59
N ILE A 179 -9.99 -16.89 4.76
CA ILE A 179 -8.96 -17.62 5.53
C ILE A 179 -9.40 -17.73 6.99
N LYS A 180 -9.30 -18.92 7.53
CA LYS A 180 -9.72 -19.26 8.90
C LYS A 180 -8.50 -19.37 9.81
N SER A 181 -8.71 -19.21 11.11
CA SER A 181 -7.69 -19.42 12.14
C SER A 181 -7.14 -20.86 12.21
N THR A 182 -7.81 -21.80 11.55
CA THR A 182 -7.38 -23.22 11.46
C THR A 182 -6.63 -23.53 10.18
N ASP A 183 -6.40 -22.53 9.31
CA ASP A 183 -5.77 -22.75 8.01
C ASP A 183 -4.24 -22.72 8.12
N HIS A 184 -3.58 -23.52 7.29
CA HIS A 184 -2.15 -23.49 7.09
C HIS A 184 -1.81 -22.60 5.91
N VAL A 185 -1.12 -21.50 6.16
CA VAL A 185 -0.79 -20.51 5.13
C VAL A 185 0.72 -20.39 4.96
N ALA A 186 1.18 -20.50 3.71
CA ALA A 186 2.57 -20.24 3.38
C ALA A 186 2.72 -18.82 2.83
N VAL A 187 3.78 -18.11 3.26
CA VAL A 187 4.15 -16.78 2.76
C VAL A 187 5.48 -16.87 2.02
N VAL A 188 5.47 -16.61 0.72
CA VAL A 188 6.66 -16.67 -0.15
C VAL A 188 7.28 -15.28 -0.27
N GLY A 189 8.52 -15.15 0.20
CA GLY A 189 9.27 -13.89 0.25
C GLY A 189 9.07 -13.14 1.58
N ILE A 190 10.18 -12.87 2.28
CA ILE A 190 10.20 -12.18 3.57
C ILE A 190 10.84 -10.81 3.38
N GLY A 191 10.08 -9.92 2.77
CA GLY A 191 10.42 -8.53 2.50
C GLY A 191 9.38 -7.58 3.10
N GLY A 192 9.25 -6.40 2.48
CA GLY A 192 8.31 -5.36 2.94
C GLY A 192 6.84 -5.77 2.98
N LEU A 193 6.39 -6.70 2.13
CA LEU A 193 5.05 -7.31 2.18
C LEU A 193 5.03 -8.53 3.11
N GLY A 194 6.00 -9.44 2.93
CA GLY A 194 5.99 -10.75 3.60
C GLY A 194 6.05 -10.66 5.12
N HIS A 195 6.84 -9.73 5.71
CA HIS A 195 6.88 -9.60 7.17
C HIS A 195 5.52 -9.15 7.74
N MET A 196 4.78 -8.28 7.04
CA MET A 196 3.43 -7.91 7.45
C MET A 196 2.44 -9.06 7.25
N ALA A 197 2.56 -9.82 6.14
CA ALA A 197 1.71 -10.99 5.90
C ALA A 197 1.85 -12.02 7.04
N ILE A 198 3.08 -12.31 7.47
CA ILE A 198 3.34 -13.21 8.60
C ILE A 198 2.68 -12.69 9.88
N LYS A 199 2.92 -11.43 10.24
CA LYS A 199 2.31 -10.80 11.44
C LYS A 199 0.78 -10.84 11.44
N PHE A 200 0.15 -10.57 10.29
CA PHE A 200 -1.31 -10.64 10.17
C PHE A 200 -1.83 -12.08 10.31
N LEU A 201 -1.20 -13.05 9.65
CA LEU A 201 -1.64 -14.45 9.65
C LEU A 201 -1.45 -15.10 11.02
N ASP A 202 -0.34 -14.84 11.69
CA ASP A 202 -0.08 -15.26 13.07
C ASP A 202 -1.16 -14.72 14.03
N SER A 203 -1.37 -13.40 14.02
CA SER A 203 -2.41 -12.75 14.84
C SER A 203 -3.84 -13.18 14.45
N TRP A 204 -4.05 -13.67 13.22
CA TRP A 204 -5.30 -14.26 12.75
C TRP A 204 -5.54 -15.64 13.33
N GLY A 205 -4.46 -16.31 13.78
CA GLY A 205 -4.46 -17.64 14.37
C GLY A 205 -4.14 -18.78 13.40
N CYS A 206 -3.61 -18.46 12.20
CA CYS A 206 -3.19 -19.47 11.23
C CYS A 206 -1.91 -20.19 11.67
N GLU A 207 -1.68 -21.41 11.19
CA GLU A 207 -0.34 -22.01 11.15
C GLU A 207 0.43 -21.39 9.98
N VAL A 208 1.51 -20.65 10.27
CA VAL A 208 2.24 -19.84 9.29
C VAL A 208 3.58 -20.46 8.91
N THR A 209 3.77 -20.73 7.62
CA THR A 209 5.05 -21.16 7.07
C THR A 209 5.69 -20.06 6.23
N ALA A 210 6.83 -19.54 6.66
CA ALA A 210 7.62 -18.60 5.90
C ALA A 210 8.53 -19.31 4.88
N ILE A 211 8.56 -18.83 3.64
CA ILE A 211 9.38 -19.42 2.57
C ILE A 211 10.34 -18.36 2.02
N SER A 212 11.64 -18.67 2.03
CA SER A 212 12.68 -17.77 1.51
C SER A 212 13.84 -18.55 0.91
N THR A 213 14.54 -17.95 -0.03
CA THR A 213 15.84 -18.44 -0.53
C THR A 213 17.01 -18.04 0.36
N ASN A 214 16.81 -17.06 1.28
CA ASN A 214 17.85 -16.63 2.22
C ASN A 214 17.62 -17.27 3.60
N PRO A 215 18.49 -18.21 4.05
CA PRO A 215 18.37 -18.87 5.35
C PRO A 215 18.50 -17.92 6.54
N GLU A 216 19.20 -16.79 6.39
CA GLU A 216 19.37 -15.78 7.46
C GLU A 216 18.04 -15.15 7.88
N LYS A 217 16.99 -15.29 7.05
CA LYS A 217 15.65 -14.78 7.32
C LYS A 217 14.83 -15.66 8.29
N GLU A 218 15.31 -16.85 8.63
CA GLU A 218 14.56 -17.79 9.48
C GLU A 218 14.24 -17.18 10.84
N ARG A 219 15.24 -16.66 11.53
CA ARG A 219 15.07 -16.05 12.86
C ARG A 219 14.10 -14.86 12.80
N GLU A 220 14.27 -13.94 11.84
CA GLU A 220 13.39 -12.79 11.69
C GLU A 220 11.94 -13.22 11.38
N ALA A 221 11.75 -14.27 10.54
CA ALA A 221 10.43 -14.81 10.23
C ALA A 221 9.73 -15.35 11.48
N GLN A 222 10.46 -16.07 12.35
CA GLN A 222 9.95 -16.57 13.63
C GLN A 222 9.61 -15.42 14.58
N GLU A 223 10.43 -14.37 14.64
CA GLU A 223 10.15 -13.16 15.43
C GLU A 223 8.89 -12.42 14.92
N PHE A 224 8.51 -12.59 13.65
CA PHE A 224 7.27 -12.05 13.09
C PHE A 224 6.04 -12.95 13.33
N GLY A 225 6.24 -14.17 13.84
CA GLY A 225 5.17 -15.12 14.15
C GLY A 225 5.06 -16.30 13.17
N ALA A 226 6.10 -16.61 12.36
CA ALA A 226 6.10 -17.82 11.56
C ALA A 226 6.39 -19.04 12.43
N ASP A 227 5.53 -20.07 12.36
CA ASP A 227 5.71 -21.36 13.05
C ASP A 227 6.80 -22.21 12.38
N HIS A 228 6.89 -22.10 11.04
CA HIS A 228 7.79 -22.89 10.22
C HIS A 228 8.53 -22.04 9.21
N PHE A 229 9.73 -22.51 8.83
CA PHE A 229 10.54 -21.88 7.80
C PHE A 229 10.99 -22.92 6.77
N ILE A 230 10.86 -22.59 5.48
CA ILE A 230 11.35 -23.41 4.37
C ILE A 230 12.39 -22.62 3.58
N ASN A 231 13.63 -23.14 3.55
CA ASN A 231 14.67 -22.59 2.70
C ASN A 231 14.60 -23.21 1.29
N THR A 232 14.16 -22.42 0.32
CA THR A 232 14.01 -22.87 -1.08
C THR A 232 15.25 -22.61 -1.95
N LYS A 233 16.42 -22.37 -1.35
CA LYS A 233 17.69 -22.39 -2.09
C LYS A 233 17.94 -23.75 -2.77
N ASN A 234 17.45 -24.83 -2.15
CA ASN A 234 17.36 -26.16 -2.76
C ASN A 234 16.01 -26.31 -3.48
N ALA A 235 16.03 -26.64 -4.78
CA ALA A 235 14.83 -26.82 -5.61
C ALA A 235 13.86 -27.89 -5.08
N ASP A 236 14.35 -28.85 -4.33
CA ASP A 236 13.56 -29.97 -3.77
C ASP A 236 12.94 -29.68 -2.39
N ALA A 237 13.25 -28.52 -1.80
CA ALA A 237 12.81 -28.16 -0.44
C ALA A 237 11.27 -28.17 -0.26
N LEU A 238 10.51 -27.97 -1.32
CA LEU A 238 9.04 -27.97 -1.28
C LEU A 238 8.42 -29.39 -1.39
N LYS A 239 9.18 -30.43 -1.82
CA LYS A 239 8.64 -31.77 -2.04
C LYS A 239 7.97 -32.38 -0.80
N PRO A 240 8.52 -32.25 0.43
CA PRO A 240 7.89 -32.80 1.65
C PRO A 240 6.55 -32.12 2.01
N TYR A 241 6.26 -30.95 1.44
CA TYR A 241 5.08 -30.15 1.76
C TYR A 241 3.94 -30.31 0.74
N SER A 242 3.94 -31.39 -0.04
CA SER A 242 2.86 -31.66 -0.98
C SER A 242 1.50 -31.74 -0.28
N ASN A 243 0.49 -31.05 -0.84
CA ASN A 243 -0.87 -30.96 -0.31
C ASN A 243 -0.97 -30.49 1.16
N ARG A 244 -0.11 -29.53 1.55
CA ARG A 244 -0.05 -29.02 2.93
C ARG A 244 -0.88 -27.78 3.16
N PHE A 245 -0.82 -26.79 2.24
CA PHE A 245 -1.28 -25.43 2.50
C PHE A 245 -2.68 -25.16 1.96
N ASP A 246 -3.50 -24.45 2.75
CA ASP A 246 -4.77 -23.87 2.34
C ASP A 246 -4.55 -22.72 1.37
N MET A 247 -3.56 -21.88 1.67
CA MET A 247 -3.15 -20.79 0.81
C MET A 247 -1.63 -20.68 0.76
N VAL A 248 -1.11 -20.37 -0.42
CA VAL A 248 0.27 -19.89 -0.63
C VAL A 248 0.18 -18.43 -1.08
N MET A 249 0.56 -17.50 -0.22
CA MET A 249 0.60 -16.06 -0.51
C MET A 249 1.97 -15.68 -1.06
N VAL A 250 2.03 -15.25 -2.31
CA VAL A 250 3.27 -14.85 -2.99
C VAL A 250 3.45 -13.34 -2.89
N THR A 251 4.44 -12.91 -2.11
CA THR A 251 4.78 -11.49 -1.89
C THR A 251 6.07 -11.07 -2.61
N ALA A 252 6.79 -12.02 -3.19
CA ALA A 252 8.03 -11.78 -3.92
C ALA A 252 7.79 -11.34 -5.36
N ASN A 253 8.67 -10.48 -5.89
CA ASN A 253 8.66 -9.99 -7.27
C ASN A 253 9.72 -10.74 -8.10
N VAL A 254 9.63 -12.08 -8.12
CA VAL A 254 10.58 -12.95 -8.81
C VAL A 254 9.83 -14.07 -9.52
N ASP A 255 10.44 -14.58 -10.58
CA ASP A 255 9.93 -15.76 -11.24
C ASP A 255 10.13 -16.98 -10.35
N LEU A 256 9.06 -17.79 -10.22
CA LEU A 256 9.02 -18.97 -9.38
C LEU A 256 8.78 -20.22 -10.22
N ASN A 257 9.20 -21.37 -9.71
CA ASN A 257 8.71 -22.65 -10.24
C ASN A 257 7.27 -22.88 -9.73
N TRP A 258 6.30 -22.27 -10.42
CA TRP A 258 4.89 -22.23 -10.04
C TRP A 258 4.29 -23.60 -9.78
N ASP A 259 4.65 -24.60 -10.58
CA ASP A 259 4.19 -25.98 -10.39
C ASP A 259 4.61 -26.57 -9.04
N SER A 260 5.80 -26.23 -8.56
CA SER A 260 6.28 -26.68 -7.25
C SER A 260 5.44 -26.09 -6.12
N TYR A 261 5.08 -24.81 -6.21
CA TYR A 261 4.20 -24.15 -5.22
C TYR A 261 2.75 -24.64 -5.31
N ILE A 262 2.21 -24.85 -6.52
CA ILE A 262 0.85 -25.40 -6.72
C ILE A 262 0.74 -26.81 -6.14
N LYS A 263 1.80 -27.62 -6.22
CA LYS A 263 1.83 -28.96 -5.60
C LYS A 263 1.74 -28.92 -4.07
N THR A 264 2.21 -27.85 -3.44
CA THR A 264 2.10 -27.71 -1.98
C THR A 264 0.69 -27.38 -1.49
N LEU A 265 -0.18 -26.87 -2.37
CA LEU A 265 -1.57 -26.60 -2.03
C LEU A 265 -2.34 -27.90 -1.80
N ARG A 266 -3.13 -27.97 -0.75
CA ARG A 266 -4.11 -29.05 -0.55
C ARG A 266 -5.24 -28.96 -1.59
N PRO A 267 -6.07 -30.01 -1.77
CA PRO A 267 -7.28 -29.88 -2.59
C PRO A 267 -8.14 -28.70 -2.12
N GLY A 268 -8.63 -27.91 -3.06
CA GLY A 268 -9.36 -26.65 -2.79
C GLY A 268 -8.47 -25.46 -2.43
N GLY A 269 -7.15 -25.66 -2.30
CA GLY A 269 -6.20 -24.62 -1.90
C GLY A 269 -5.96 -23.55 -2.96
N ARG A 270 -5.40 -22.42 -2.55
CA ARG A 270 -5.23 -21.25 -3.41
C ARG A 270 -3.79 -20.70 -3.41
N LEU A 271 -3.25 -20.49 -4.61
CA LEU A 271 -2.07 -19.67 -4.82
C LEU A 271 -2.54 -18.21 -5.01
N HIS A 272 -2.17 -17.30 -4.11
CA HIS A 272 -2.58 -15.89 -4.17
C HIS A 272 -1.37 -14.98 -4.32
N ILE A 273 -1.36 -14.19 -5.41
CA ILE A 273 -0.23 -13.34 -5.80
C ILE A 273 -0.55 -11.89 -5.44
N VAL A 274 0.33 -11.26 -4.67
CA VAL A 274 0.28 -9.84 -4.32
C VAL A 274 1.58 -9.11 -4.67
N GLY A 275 2.65 -9.86 -4.95
CA GLY A 275 3.89 -9.34 -5.54
C GLY A 275 3.72 -9.07 -7.03
N ALA A 276 4.55 -8.20 -7.60
CA ALA A 276 4.50 -7.86 -9.03
C ALA A 276 5.29 -8.87 -9.89
N ALA A 277 4.92 -10.17 -9.82
CA ALA A 277 5.46 -11.16 -10.74
C ALA A 277 5.03 -10.84 -12.19
N SER A 278 5.92 -11.12 -13.15
CA SER A 278 5.67 -10.79 -14.56
C SER A 278 4.63 -11.71 -15.20
N GLU A 279 4.71 -13.00 -14.90
CA GLU A 279 3.80 -14.01 -15.46
C GLU A 279 3.70 -15.25 -14.54
N VAL A 280 2.65 -16.03 -14.75
CA VAL A 280 2.47 -17.35 -14.12
C VAL A 280 2.42 -18.41 -15.22
N ASN A 281 3.44 -19.26 -15.25
CA ASN A 281 3.50 -20.40 -16.15
C ASN A 281 3.33 -21.69 -15.33
N ALA A 282 2.15 -22.32 -15.43
CA ALA A 282 1.78 -23.48 -14.61
C ALA A 282 0.98 -24.51 -15.39
N ALA A 283 1.15 -25.79 -15.04
CA ALA A 283 0.38 -26.89 -15.61
C ALA A 283 -1.09 -26.84 -15.15
N ILE A 284 -2.01 -27.02 -16.07
CA ILE A 284 -3.46 -26.94 -15.79
C ILE A 284 -4.00 -28.17 -15.04
N PHE A 285 -3.47 -29.37 -15.31
CA PHE A 285 -4.03 -30.60 -14.75
C PHE A 285 -4.02 -30.65 -13.22
N PRO A 286 -2.96 -30.22 -12.49
CA PRO A 286 -2.97 -30.12 -11.03
C PRO A 286 -4.04 -29.18 -10.46
N LEU A 287 -4.42 -28.14 -11.21
CA LEU A 287 -5.50 -27.23 -10.81
C LEU A 287 -6.85 -27.92 -10.92
N ILE A 288 -7.12 -28.61 -12.04
CA ILE A 288 -8.38 -29.32 -12.28
C ILE A 288 -8.54 -30.47 -11.27
N SER A 289 -7.53 -31.35 -11.16
CA SER A 289 -7.61 -32.55 -10.32
C SER A 289 -7.72 -32.29 -8.82
N GLY A 290 -7.23 -31.13 -8.37
CA GLY A 290 -7.25 -30.72 -6.97
C GLY A 290 -8.24 -29.61 -6.65
N GLU A 291 -9.06 -29.15 -7.60
CA GLU A 291 -9.90 -27.95 -7.45
C GLU A 291 -9.12 -26.73 -6.92
N LYS A 292 -7.84 -26.64 -7.29
CA LYS A 292 -6.95 -25.57 -6.84
C LYS A 292 -7.16 -24.31 -7.68
N SER A 293 -6.88 -23.14 -7.12
CA SER A 293 -7.04 -21.87 -7.82
C SER A 293 -5.79 -21.02 -7.76
N ILE A 294 -5.62 -20.17 -8.79
CA ILE A 294 -4.62 -19.09 -8.82
C ILE A 294 -5.38 -17.78 -8.88
N GLY A 295 -4.96 -16.81 -8.12
CA GLY A 295 -5.57 -15.49 -8.16
C GLY A 295 -4.65 -14.41 -7.60
N GLY A 296 -5.12 -13.17 -7.69
CA GLY A 296 -4.42 -12.00 -7.17
C GLY A 296 -5.42 -10.95 -6.73
N SER A 297 -4.96 -9.99 -5.96
CA SER A 297 -5.77 -8.84 -5.55
C SER A 297 -4.92 -7.58 -5.45
N PRO A 298 -5.51 -6.41 -5.75
CA PRO A 298 -4.93 -5.11 -5.41
C PRO A 298 -5.15 -4.83 -3.91
N ILE A 299 -4.90 -3.59 -3.50
CA ILE A 299 -5.31 -3.05 -2.19
C ILE A 299 -6.79 -3.33 -1.92
N GLY A 300 -7.18 -3.36 -0.65
CA GLY A 300 -8.60 -3.47 -0.24
C GLY A 300 -9.40 -2.19 -0.43
N GLY A 301 -10.71 -2.31 -0.29
CA GLY A 301 -11.63 -1.17 -0.26
C GLY A 301 -11.62 -0.42 1.08
N PRO A 302 -12.32 0.73 1.19
CA PRO A 302 -12.38 1.51 2.43
C PRO A 302 -12.80 0.70 3.65
N ALA A 303 -13.81 -0.16 3.51
CA ALA A 303 -14.26 -1.01 4.60
C ALA A 303 -13.18 -2.00 5.07
N ASP A 304 -12.37 -2.54 4.14
CA ASP A 304 -11.32 -3.49 4.47
C ASP A 304 -10.11 -2.80 5.11
N ILE A 305 -9.81 -1.56 4.68
CA ILE A 305 -8.78 -0.72 5.32
C ILE A 305 -9.17 -0.42 6.77
N LEU A 306 -10.43 -0.04 7.04
CA LEU A 306 -10.90 0.21 8.41
C LEU A 306 -10.83 -1.05 9.27
N LYS A 307 -11.19 -2.23 8.72
CA LYS A 307 -11.06 -3.52 9.43
C LYS A 307 -9.58 -3.83 9.74
N MET A 308 -8.69 -3.61 8.78
CA MET A 308 -7.25 -3.79 8.99
C MET A 308 -6.71 -2.88 10.09
N LEU A 309 -7.09 -1.59 10.09
CA LEU A 309 -6.65 -0.64 11.11
C LEU A 309 -7.17 -1.01 12.50
N ASP A 310 -8.43 -1.45 12.61
CA ASP A 310 -8.99 -1.96 13.86
C ASP A 310 -8.26 -3.23 14.32
N PHE A 311 -7.94 -4.14 13.40
CA PHE A 311 -7.17 -5.33 13.68
C PHE A 311 -5.75 -4.98 14.16
N CYS A 312 -5.04 -4.08 13.50
CA CYS A 312 -3.74 -3.57 13.95
C CYS A 312 -3.82 -2.95 15.35
N ASN A 313 -4.85 -2.13 15.60
CA ASN A 313 -5.05 -1.47 16.89
C ASN A 313 -5.29 -2.46 18.04
N ARG A 314 -6.01 -3.57 17.79
CA ARG A 314 -6.31 -4.61 18.79
C ARG A 314 -5.14 -5.55 19.05
N HIS A 315 -4.38 -5.88 18.02
CA HIS A 315 -3.30 -6.88 18.09
C HIS A 315 -1.91 -6.27 18.17
N GLY A 316 -1.77 -4.94 18.18
CA GLY A 316 -0.47 -4.27 18.25
C GLY A 316 0.41 -4.51 17.02
N ILE A 317 -0.20 -4.69 15.84
CA ILE A 317 0.56 -4.96 14.61
C ILE A 317 1.12 -3.67 14.04
N GLU A 318 2.42 -3.61 13.94
CA GLU A 318 3.16 -2.51 13.32
C GLU A 318 4.13 -3.02 12.26
N PRO A 319 4.28 -2.30 11.12
CA PRO A 319 5.38 -2.52 10.20
C PRO A 319 6.72 -2.26 10.87
N VAL A 320 7.74 -3.05 10.54
CA VAL A 320 9.13 -2.75 10.91
C VAL A 320 9.67 -1.71 9.94
N ILE A 321 10.11 -0.56 10.46
CA ILE A 321 10.51 0.59 9.64
C ILE A 321 11.95 1.05 9.92
N GLU A 322 12.52 1.70 8.90
CA GLU A 322 13.69 2.57 8.97
C GLU A 322 13.23 3.99 8.62
N GLU A 323 13.52 4.97 9.48
CA GLU A 323 13.12 6.38 9.27
C GLU A 323 14.25 7.16 8.59
N PHE A 324 13.92 7.94 7.57
CA PHE A 324 14.79 8.92 6.92
C PHE A 324 14.10 10.29 6.91
N PRO A 325 14.85 11.41 7.01
CA PRO A 325 14.27 12.71 6.70
C PRO A 325 13.95 12.79 5.19
N ILE A 326 12.89 13.53 4.81
CA ILE A 326 12.51 13.61 3.39
C ILE A 326 13.57 14.34 2.56
N SER A 327 14.39 15.20 3.16
CA SER A 327 15.57 15.81 2.53
C SER A 327 16.56 14.77 1.99
N ASP A 328 16.60 13.57 2.57
CA ASP A 328 17.48 12.46 2.15
C ASP A 328 16.74 11.43 1.28
N VAL A 329 15.65 11.83 0.64
CA VAL A 329 14.77 10.93 -0.15
C VAL A 329 15.51 10.13 -1.23
N ASN A 330 16.52 10.71 -1.87
CA ASN A 330 17.31 10.02 -2.90
C ASN A 330 18.18 8.90 -2.30
N GLU A 331 18.73 9.11 -1.10
CA GLU A 331 19.47 8.08 -0.36
C GLU A 331 18.53 6.95 0.08
N ALA A 332 17.38 7.29 0.63
CA ALA A 332 16.36 6.35 1.05
C ALA A 332 15.87 5.46 -0.13
N ILE A 333 15.64 6.06 -1.31
CA ILE A 333 15.29 5.33 -2.55
C ILE A 333 16.42 4.39 -2.98
N ALA A 334 17.67 4.86 -2.94
CA ALA A 334 18.84 4.02 -3.29
C ALA A 334 18.99 2.86 -2.30
N HIS A 335 18.75 3.08 -1.01
CA HIS A 335 18.76 2.05 0.04
C HIS A 335 17.72 0.95 -0.23
N LEU A 336 16.47 1.34 -0.57
CA LEU A 336 15.43 0.39 -0.98
C LEU A 336 15.82 -0.37 -2.26
N ALA A 337 16.26 0.34 -3.28
CA ALA A 337 16.64 -0.26 -4.58
C ALA A 337 17.79 -1.27 -4.46
N ALA A 338 18.69 -1.06 -3.49
CA ALA A 338 19.77 -2.00 -3.17
C ALA A 338 19.33 -3.22 -2.35
N GLY A 339 18.03 -3.34 -2.00
CA GLY A 339 17.49 -4.45 -1.20
C GLY A 339 17.94 -4.47 0.26
N LYS A 340 18.41 -3.32 0.78
CA LYS A 340 18.96 -3.21 2.14
C LYS A 340 17.91 -2.92 3.20
N ALA A 341 16.73 -2.44 2.82
CA ALA A 341 15.68 -2.05 3.75
C ALA A 341 15.24 -3.18 4.69
N ARG A 342 15.07 -2.87 5.98
CA ARG A 342 14.65 -3.77 7.07
C ARG A 342 13.50 -3.15 7.86
N TYR A 343 12.23 -3.22 7.42
CA TYR A 343 11.70 -3.85 6.18
C TYR A 343 11.02 -2.82 5.29
N ARG A 344 10.55 -1.71 5.88
CA ARG A 344 9.91 -0.60 5.19
C ARG A 344 10.68 0.67 5.48
N ILE A 345 10.72 1.57 4.52
CA ILE A 345 11.31 2.89 4.72
C ILE A 345 10.17 3.88 4.88
N VAL A 346 10.31 4.80 5.85
CA VAL A 346 9.38 5.90 6.06
C VAL A 346 10.15 7.22 6.06
N LEU A 347 9.73 8.14 5.22
CA LEU A 347 10.23 9.50 5.18
C LEU A 347 9.48 10.33 6.21
N ARG A 348 10.22 10.98 7.11
CA ARG A 348 9.69 12.02 7.98
C ARG A 348 9.78 13.36 7.25
N ASN A 349 8.67 14.07 7.20
CA ASN A 349 8.61 15.38 6.59
C ASN A 349 9.45 16.39 7.40
N ASP A 350 10.38 17.07 6.73
CA ASP A 350 11.22 18.14 7.28
C ASP A 350 11.25 19.38 6.38
N PHE A 351 10.25 19.57 5.50
CA PHE A 351 10.04 20.82 4.79
C PHE A 351 9.89 21.97 5.81
N LYS A 352 10.53 23.09 5.52
CA LYS A 352 10.55 24.30 6.37
C LYS A 352 9.47 25.29 5.97
#